data_9685c1000aa818595020f72c1fb246a0
#
_entry.id   9685c1000aa818595020f72c1fb246a0
#
_cell.length_a   1.000
_cell.length_b   1.000
_cell.length_c   1.000
_cell.angle_alpha   90.00
_cell.angle_beta   90.00
_cell.angle_gamma   90.00
#
_symmetry.space_group_name_H-M   'P 1'
#
loop_
_entity.id
_entity.type
_entity.pdbx_description
1 polymer ?
#
loop_
_entity_poly.entity_id
_entity_poly.type
_entity_poly.pdbx_seq_one_letter_code
_entity_poly.pdbx_strand_id
1 'polypeptide(L)'
;MAKQQARLDPKTIIDPYPRYHQLRSENPVRWNPGINAWVLTRYADINAALRDDRLSAERIAALTGLILASGGEPTRQFESTFLKMMLFSDPPDHTRLRSLANKAFTPRAVENIRSQIQNTVNEILDGVQPNGRMDIIADLAYPLPAIVIAEMLGAPSQDRDRFKKWSDDFAAFLGNIRAISETYEPALKSVSELIEYLQDLVAQRRKQPKDDLISALALAEDNGSTFTEEELYSMCVLLIFAGHETTTNLIGNGILALLNNPDQMEKLRQDPSLIESAVEEIIRYDGPVQSTSRIALEPLEIGGNQIEKGAQISLTLGAANRDPDQFPDPDRMDITRKDIRHVGFGFGIHFCLGSALARMEGRLAIGTVVERMPDLRLQSTDLVWRDNPILRGLVALPVAF
;
A
#
# COMPACT_ATOMS: atom_id res chain seq x y z
N MET A 1 -20.84 -22.97 14.62
CA MET A 1 -20.59 -21.82 15.51
C MET A 1 -19.33 -21.12 15.02
N ALA A 2 -19.46 -20.05 14.25
CA ALA A 2 -18.34 -19.23 13.85
C ALA A 2 -17.71 -18.63 15.12
N LYS A 3 -16.46 -19.00 15.42
CA LYS A 3 -15.70 -18.35 16.49
C LYS A 3 -15.57 -16.88 16.08
N GLN A 4 -16.23 -15.99 16.80
CA GLN A 4 -16.04 -14.56 16.72
C GLN A 4 -14.53 -14.29 16.78
N GLN A 5 -13.93 -13.92 15.66
CA GLN A 5 -12.52 -13.52 15.65
C GLN A 5 -12.41 -12.31 16.58
N ALA A 6 -11.61 -12.44 17.63
CA ALA A 6 -11.44 -11.39 18.62
C ALA A 6 -10.99 -10.09 17.92
N ARG A 7 -11.70 -8.98 18.17
CA ARG A 7 -11.27 -7.65 17.74
C ARG A 7 -9.85 -7.39 18.25
N LEU A 8 -9.03 -6.70 17.46
CA LEU A 8 -7.76 -6.20 17.97
C LEU A 8 -8.03 -5.28 19.15
N ASP A 9 -7.17 -5.34 20.16
CA ASP A 9 -7.19 -4.35 21.23
C ASP A 9 -7.07 -2.96 20.58
N PRO A 10 -8.00 -2.02 20.86
CA PRO A 10 -7.94 -0.66 20.33
C PRO A 10 -6.56 0.00 20.53
N LYS A 11 -5.86 -0.31 21.63
CA LYS A 11 -4.49 0.17 21.85
C LYS A 11 -3.51 -0.33 20.81
N THR A 12 -3.66 -1.58 20.34
CA THR A 12 -2.82 -2.16 19.28
C THR A 12 -3.12 -1.55 17.91
N ILE A 13 -4.35 -1.07 17.66
CA ILE A 13 -4.68 -0.35 16.44
C ILE A 13 -4.02 1.03 16.45
N ILE A 14 -4.07 1.74 17.59
CA ILE A 14 -3.47 3.06 17.75
C ILE A 14 -1.95 2.99 17.67
N ASP A 15 -1.33 2.06 18.40
CA ASP A 15 0.13 1.84 18.44
C ASP A 15 0.47 0.35 18.45
N PRO A 16 0.81 -0.25 17.31
CA PRO A 16 1.15 -1.67 17.22
C PRO A 16 2.58 -2.00 17.69
N TYR A 17 3.46 -1.02 17.78
CA TYR A 17 4.90 -1.23 17.96
C TYR A 17 5.27 -1.85 19.29
N PRO A 18 4.70 -1.49 20.45
CA PRO A 18 4.96 -2.19 21.73
C PRO A 18 4.64 -3.68 21.63
N ARG A 19 3.54 -4.03 20.94
CA ARG A 19 3.17 -5.42 20.70
C ARG A 19 4.16 -6.14 19.78
N TYR A 20 4.65 -5.46 18.75
CA TYR A 20 5.68 -6.01 17.85
C TYR A 20 6.99 -6.28 18.59
N HIS A 21 7.42 -5.37 19.46
CA HIS A 21 8.63 -5.57 20.29
C HIS A 21 8.47 -6.76 21.21
N GLN A 22 7.33 -6.87 21.90
CA GLN A 22 7.03 -8.02 22.77
C GLN A 22 7.09 -9.33 21.97
N LEU A 23 6.41 -9.41 20.84
CA LEU A 23 6.39 -10.62 20.02
C LEU A 23 7.76 -11.01 19.50
N ARG A 24 8.57 -10.03 19.06
CA ARG A 24 9.92 -10.27 18.56
C ARG A 24 10.86 -10.77 19.65
N SER A 25 10.76 -10.25 20.86
CA SER A 25 11.61 -10.67 21.97
C SER A 25 11.22 -12.02 22.58
N GLU A 26 9.92 -12.31 22.69
CA GLU A 26 9.42 -13.52 23.31
C GLU A 26 9.41 -14.73 22.36
N ASN A 27 8.88 -14.55 21.16
CA ASN A 27 8.74 -15.61 20.17
C ASN A 27 8.64 -15.04 18.75
N PRO A 28 9.77 -14.74 18.11
CA PRO A 28 9.83 -14.02 16.82
C PRO A 28 9.22 -14.78 15.64
N VAL A 29 9.14 -16.10 15.71
CA VAL A 29 8.47 -16.97 14.73
C VAL A 29 7.46 -17.83 15.49
N ARG A 30 6.19 -17.51 15.39
CA ARG A 30 5.13 -18.13 16.21
C ARG A 30 3.91 -18.52 15.41
N TRP A 31 3.25 -19.60 15.81
CA TRP A 31 1.92 -19.92 15.33
C TRP A 31 0.86 -19.01 15.99
N ASN A 32 -0.02 -18.43 15.17
CA ASN A 32 -1.15 -17.65 15.62
C ASN A 32 -2.47 -18.33 15.22
N PRO A 33 -3.15 -19.01 16.14
CA PRO A 33 -4.39 -19.72 15.83
C PRO A 33 -5.56 -18.79 15.47
N GLY A 34 -5.49 -17.51 15.85
CA GLY A 34 -6.53 -16.51 15.54
C GLY A 34 -6.62 -16.15 14.06
N ILE A 35 -5.50 -16.24 13.33
CA ILE A 35 -5.43 -16.00 11.89
C ILE A 35 -4.99 -17.24 11.11
N ASN A 36 -4.82 -18.38 11.79
CA ASN A 36 -4.36 -19.65 11.23
C ASN A 36 -3.08 -19.49 10.40
N ALA A 37 -2.07 -18.80 10.95
CA ALA A 37 -0.83 -18.49 10.24
C ALA A 37 0.38 -18.45 11.19
N TRP A 38 1.57 -18.75 10.66
CA TRP A 38 2.82 -18.40 11.29
C TRP A 38 3.06 -16.90 11.17
N VAL A 39 3.55 -16.27 12.22
CA VAL A 39 3.83 -14.83 12.26
C VAL A 39 5.32 -14.61 12.48
N LEU A 40 5.95 -13.88 11.56
CA LEU A 40 7.35 -13.49 11.63
C LEU A 40 7.45 -12.01 12.04
N THR A 41 8.43 -11.67 12.91
CA THR A 41 8.60 -10.31 13.42
C THR A 41 10.06 -9.80 13.35
N ARG A 42 11.08 -10.65 13.15
CA ARG A 42 12.47 -10.22 12.96
C ARG A 42 12.74 -9.79 11.52
N TYR A 43 13.52 -8.76 11.34
CA TYR A 43 13.95 -8.28 10.03
C TYR A 43 14.65 -9.37 9.21
N ALA A 44 15.59 -10.09 9.80
CA ALA A 44 16.35 -11.12 9.10
C ALA A 44 15.46 -12.23 8.53
N ASP A 45 14.50 -12.73 9.34
CA ASP A 45 13.57 -13.79 8.93
C ASP A 45 12.63 -13.29 7.82
N ILE A 46 12.10 -12.08 7.96
CA ILE A 46 11.19 -11.47 6.99
C ILE A 46 11.90 -11.18 5.66
N ASN A 47 13.11 -10.62 5.72
CA ASN A 47 13.88 -10.32 4.52
C ASN A 47 14.33 -11.60 3.78
N ALA A 48 14.63 -12.68 4.50
CA ALA A 48 14.87 -14.01 3.92
C ALA A 48 13.59 -14.56 3.27
N ALA A 49 12.47 -14.54 4.00
CA ALA A 49 11.19 -15.03 3.50
C ALA A 49 10.66 -14.29 2.26
N LEU A 50 10.95 -12.98 2.12
CA LEU A 50 10.59 -12.21 0.93
C LEU A 50 11.35 -12.59 -0.34
N ARG A 51 12.45 -13.36 -0.20
CA ARG A 51 13.32 -13.83 -1.30
C ARG A 51 13.25 -15.33 -1.54
N ASP A 52 12.55 -16.06 -0.69
CA ASP A 52 12.54 -17.53 -0.72
C ASP A 52 11.50 -18.02 -1.73
N ASP A 53 11.96 -18.67 -2.80
CA ASP A 53 11.11 -19.19 -3.88
C ASP A 53 10.20 -20.34 -3.41
N ARG A 54 10.44 -20.92 -2.22
CA ARG A 54 9.56 -21.89 -1.58
C ARG A 54 8.33 -21.24 -0.92
N LEU A 55 8.27 -19.91 -0.91
CA LEU A 55 7.21 -19.11 -0.30
C LEU A 55 6.39 -18.38 -1.37
N SER A 56 5.25 -18.99 -1.72
CA SER A 56 4.34 -18.51 -2.75
C SER A 56 3.59 -17.24 -2.38
N ALA A 57 3.36 -16.38 -3.35
CA ALA A 57 2.44 -15.24 -3.26
C ALA A 57 0.99 -15.63 -3.64
N GLU A 58 0.74 -16.83 -4.14
CA GLU A 58 -0.57 -17.31 -4.56
C GLU A 58 -1.47 -17.65 -3.37
N ARG A 59 -2.10 -16.61 -2.80
CA ARG A 59 -2.94 -16.73 -1.59
C ARG A 59 -4.44 -16.47 -1.83
N ILE A 60 -4.87 -16.44 -3.10
CA ILE A 60 -6.29 -16.21 -3.45
C ILE A 60 -7.18 -17.33 -2.94
N ALA A 61 -6.72 -18.59 -2.95
CA ALA A 61 -7.48 -19.69 -2.39
C ALA A 61 -7.86 -19.48 -0.91
N ALA A 62 -6.96 -18.88 -0.12
CA ALA A 62 -7.25 -18.52 1.27
C ALA A 62 -8.32 -17.42 1.36
N LEU A 63 -8.27 -16.42 0.49
CA LEU A 63 -9.27 -15.35 0.42
C LEU A 63 -10.64 -15.89 -0.01
N THR A 64 -10.68 -16.76 -1.04
CA THR A 64 -11.88 -17.47 -1.50
C THR A 64 -12.51 -18.28 -0.36
N GLY A 65 -11.69 -19.00 0.40
CA GLY A 65 -12.15 -19.75 1.58
C GLY A 65 -12.77 -18.86 2.66
N LEU A 66 -12.23 -17.65 2.88
CA LEU A 66 -12.80 -16.69 3.82
C LEU A 66 -14.12 -16.11 3.32
N ILE A 67 -14.27 -15.82 2.01
CA ILE A 67 -15.53 -15.36 1.42
C ILE A 67 -16.61 -16.42 1.61
N LEU A 68 -16.32 -17.69 1.27
CA LEU A 68 -17.25 -18.81 1.46
C LEU A 68 -17.64 -18.98 2.94
N ALA A 69 -16.68 -18.90 3.86
CA ALA A 69 -16.92 -19.01 5.29
C ALA A 69 -17.77 -17.86 5.86
N SER A 70 -17.76 -16.69 5.20
CA SER A 70 -18.60 -15.53 5.56
C SER A 70 -20.01 -15.56 4.94
N GLY A 71 -20.32 -16.59 4.13
CA GLY A 71 -21.60 -16.73 3.44
C GLY A 71 -21.67 -16.04 2.07
N GLY A 72 -20.53 -15.51 1.58
CA GLY A 72 -20.43 -14.95 0.23
C GLY A 72 -20.19 -16.05 -0.83
N GLU A 73 -20.50 -15.75 -2.08
CA GLU A 73 -20.21 -16.62 -3.22
C GLU A 73 -19.18 -15.94 -4.15
N PRO A 74 -17.96 -16.50 -4.28
CA PRO A 74 -16.98 -15.99 -5.23
C PRO A 74 -17.53 -16.05 -6.67
N THR A 75 -17.54 -14.91 -7.36
CA THR A 75 -17.97 -14.89 -8.77
C THR A 75 -16.81 -15.21 -9.69
N ARG A 76 -17.09 -15.71 -10.91
CA ARG A 76 -16.06 -15.94 -11.94
C ARG A 76 -15.25 -14.69 -12.24
N GLN A 77 -15.91 -13.52 -12.28
CA GLN A 77 -15.25 -12.26 -12.55
C GLN A 77 -14.29 -11.89 -11.41
N PHE A 78 -14.69 -12.07 -10.16
CA PHE A 78 -13.82 -11.86 -9.00
C PHE A 78 -12.60 -12.77 -9.08
N GLU A 79 -12.82 -14.09 -9.25
CA GLU A 79 -11.73 -15.06 -9.34
C GLU A 79 -10.78 -14.76 -10.51
N SER A 80 -11.30 -14.51 -11.72
CA SER A 80 -10.47 -14.20 -12.90
C SER A 80 -9.65 -12.92 -12.69
N THR A 81 -10.25 -11.87 -12.10
CA THR A 81 -9.54 -10.61 -11.83
C THR A 81 -8.41 -10.81 -10.84
N PHE A 82 -8.69 -11.47 -9.70
CA PHE A 82 -7.70 -11.64 -8.64
C PHE A 82 -6.61 -12.66 -9.00
N LEU A 83 -6.98 -13.79 -9.63
CA LEU A 83 -6.01 -14.81 -10.06
C LEU A 83 -5.04 -14.31 -11.14
N LYS A 84 -5.43 -13.24 -11.86
CA LYS A 84 -4.57 -12.61 -12.89
C LYS A 84 -3.78 -11.42 -12.36
N MET A 85 -3.99 -11.01 -11.11
CA MET A 85 -3.19 -9.94 -10.51
C MET A 85 -1.76 -10.41 -10.26
N MET A 86 -0.78 -9.66 -10.76
CA MET A 86 0.64 -9.90 -10.54
C MET A 86 1.00 -10.02 -9.04
N LEU A 87 0.27 -9.33 -8.15
CA LEU A 87 0.45 -9.38 -6.70
C LEU A 87 0.25 -10.79 -6.10
N PHE A 88 -0.54 -11.63 -6.78
CA PHE A 88 -0.94 -12.97 -6.33
C PHE A 88 -0.45 -14.06 -7.27
N SER A 89 0.56 -13.79 -8.07
CA SER A 89 1.13 -14.73 -9.02
C SER A 89 2.56 -15.10 -8.64
N ASP A 90 2.98 -16.30 -8.97
CA ASP A 90 4.36 -16.78 -8.86
C ASP A 90 5.00 -16.90 -10.25
N PRO A 91 6.33 -17.05 -10.36
CA PRO A 91 6.98 -17.41 -11.61
C PRO A 91 6.43 -18.75 -12.19
N PRO A 92 6.27 -18.90 -13.52
CA PRO A 92 6.73 -17.94 -14.55
C PRO A 92 5.78 -16.78 -14.84
N ASP A 93 4.51 -16.87 -14.45
CA ASP A 93 3.48 -15.87 -14.77
C ASP A 93 3.81 -14.51 -14.15
N HIS A 94 4.21 -14.46 -12.88
CA HIS A 94 4.66 -13.23 -12.24
C HIS A 94 5.78 -12.55 -13.02
N THR A 95 6.81 -13.31 -13.43
CA THR A 95 7.98 -12.77 -14.15
C THR A 95 7.56 -12.11 -15.46
N ARG A 96 6.68 -12.77 -16.21
CA ARG A 96 6.14 -12.28 -17.48
C ARG A 96 5.31 -10.99 -17.28
N LEU A 97 4.33 -11.03 -16.36
CA LEU A 97 3.48 -9.88 -16.06
C LEU A 97 4.29 -8.69 -15.54
N ARG A 98 5.29 -8.96 -14.70
CA ARG A 98 6.20 -7.94 -14.15
C ARG A 98 7.05 -7.29 -15.24
N SER A 99 7.57 -8.08 -16.18
CA SER A 99 8.35 -7.56 -17.29
C SER A 99 7.52 -6.62 -18.16
N LEU A 100 6.30 -7.02 -18.51
CA LEU A 100 5.36 -6.19 -19.27
C LEU A 100 5.00 -4.90 -18.52
N ALA A 101 4.69 -4.98 -17.22
CA ALA A 101 4.37 -3.82 -16.40
C ALA A 101 5.55 -2.84 -16.30
N ASN A 102 6.79 -3.34 -16.16
CA ASN A 102 7.98 -2.50 -16.11
C ASN A 102 8.23 -1.72 -17.39
N LYS A 103 7.76 -2.21 -18.57
CA LYS A 103 7.86 -1.48 -19.84
C LYS A 103 6.95 -0.24 -19.87
N ALA A 104 5.81 -0.31 -19.19
CA ALA A 104 4.86 0.80 -19.09
C ALA A 104 5.18 1.72 -17.89
N PHE A 105 5.53 1.13 -16.73
CA PHE A 105 5.77 1.86 -15.49
C PHE A 105 7.27 2.15 -15.28
N THR A 106 7.81 3.02 -16.12
CA THR A 106 9.24 3.35 -16.13
C THR A 106 9.55 4.54 -15.20
N PRO A 107 10.81 4.69 -14.72
CA PRO A 107 11.23 5.90 -14.00
C PRO A 107 10.97 7.20 -14.78
N ARG A 108 11.11 7.18 -16.12
CA ARG A 108 10.81 8.32 -16.98
C ARG A 108 9.30 8.65 -16.99
N ALA A 109 8.44 7.64 -17.07
CA ALA A 109 6.98 7.84 -17.01
C ALA A 109 6.57 8.48 -15.66
N VAL A 110 7.18 8.04 -14.57
CA VAL A 110 6.97 8.63 -13.24
C VAL A 110 7.50 10.06 -13.19
N GLU A 111 8.67 10.35 -13.73
CA GLU A 111 9.25 11.71 -13.72
C GLU A 111 8.41 12.69 -14.56
N ASN A 112 7.83 12.25 -15.67
CA ASN A 112 7.02 13.09 -16.55
C ASN A 112 5.78 13.68 -15.84
N ILE A 113 5.26 13.04 -14.79
CA ILE A 113 4.09 13.51 -14.05
C ILE A 113 4.44 14.35 -12.82
N ARG A 114 5.75 14.54 -12.52
CA ARG A 114 6.20 15.32 -11.33
C ARG A 114 5.56 16.69 -11.25
N SER A 115 5.62 17.46 -12.34
CA SER A 115 5.06 18.81 -12.39
C SER A 115 3.55 18.83 -12.17
N GLN A 116 2.85 17.79 -12.66
CA GLN A 116 1.42 17.64 -12.50
C GLN A 116 1.05 17.33 -11.04
N ILE A 117 1.79 16.41 -10.39
CA ILE A 117 1.64 16.11 -8.96
C ILE A 117 1.85 17.39 -8.14
N GLN A 118 2.93 18.16 -8.41
CA GLN A 118 3.21 19.41 -7.71
C GLN A 118 2.10 20.43 -7.88
N ASN A 119 1.59 20.58 -9.11
CA ASN A 119 0.46 21.49 -9.38
C ASN A 119 -0.79 21.07 -8.61
N THR A 120 -1.12 19.77 -8.61
CA THR A 120 -2.26 19.24 -7.85
C THR A 120 -2.11 19.50 -6.35
N VAL A 121 -0.92 19.28 -5.78
CA VAL A 121 -0.63 19.61 -4.37
C VAL A 121 -0.85 21.10 -4.12
N ASN A 122 -0.32 21.98 -4.98
CA ASN A 122 -0.48 23.42 -4.84
C ASN A 122 -1.95 23.85 -4.90
N GLU A 123 -2.71 23.36 -5.91
CA GLU A 123 -4.14 23.67 -6.06
C GLU A 123 -4.95 23.26 -4.82
N ILE A 124 -4.70 22.07 -4.27
CA ILE A 124 -5.34 21.60 -3.05
C ILE A 124 -5.01 22.55 -1.86
N LEU A 125 -3.73 22.86 -1.67
CA LEU A 125 -3.30 23.71 -0.56
C LEU A 125 -3.78 25.15 -0.72
N ASP A 126 -3.83 25.71 -1.93
CA ASP A 126 -4.38 27.04 -2.20
C ASP A 126 -5.88 27.11 -1.81
N GLY A 127 -6.62 26.02 -2.02
CA GLY A 127 -8.04 25.93 -1.66
C GLY A 127 -8.29 25.95 -0.14
N VAL A 128 -7.38 25.40 0.67
CA VAL A 128 -7.56 25.28 2.12
C VAL A 128 -6.84 26.38 2.92
N GLN A 129 -5.78 26.97 2.37
CA GLN A 129 -4.95 27.97 3.05
C GLN A 129 -5.72 29.16 3.61
N PRO A 130 -6.75 29.73 2.91
CA PRO A 130 -7.54 30.82 3.46
C PRO A 130 -8.31 30.47 4.73
N ASN A 131 -8.56 29.17 4.98
CA ASN A 131 -9.31 28.69 6.13
C ASN A 131 -8.46 28.57 7.41
N GLY A 132 -7.13 28.61 7.31
CA GLY A 132 -6.18 28.41 8.42
C GLY A 132 -6.26 27.02 9.08
N ARG A 133 -6.93 26.07 8.43
CA ARG A 133 -7.14 24.70 8.91
C ARG A 133 -7.50 23.76 7.76
N MET A 134 -7.19 22.48 7.92
CA MET A 134 -7.60 21.42 7.00
C MET A 134 -7.63 20.06 7.71
N ASP A 135 -8.24 19.09 7.07
CA ASP A 135 -8.03 17.67 7.36
C ASP A 135 -7.01 17.12 6.35
N ILE A 136 -5.79 16.81 6.82
CA ILE A 136 -4.73 16.26 5.96
C ILE A 136 -5.20 15.05 5.16
N ILE A 137 -6.03 14.18 5.77
CA ILE A 137 -6.52 12.98 5.07
C ILE A 137 -7.54 13.38 4.01
N ALA A 138 -8.63 14.04 4.40
CA ALA A 138 -9.75 14.32 3.51
C ALA A 138 -9.40 15.33 2.40
N ASP A 139 -8.61 16.36 2.73
CA ASP A 139 -8.36 17.48 1.82
C ASP A 139 -7.13 17.26 0.93
N LEU A 140 -6.10 16.50 1.37
CA LEU A 140 -4.85 16.31 0.63
C LEU A 140 -4.51 14.85 0.36
N ALA A 141 -4.29 14.06 1.42
CA ALA A 141 -3.66 12.74 1.31
C ALA A 141 -4.53 11.74 0.53
N TYR A 142 -5.84 11.88 0.65
CA TYR A 142 -6.80 11.02 -0.03
C TYR A 142 -7.04 11.42 -1.50
N PRO A 143 -7.33 12.70 -1.85
CA PRO A 143 -7.58 13.07 -3.24
C PRO A 143 -6.33 13.02 -4.13
N LEU A 144 -5.14 13.33 -3.60
CA LEU A 144 -3.93 13.42 -4.40
C LEU A 144 -3.60 12.12 -5.16
N PRO A 145 -3.44 10.95 -4.52
CA PRO A 145 -3.09 9.72 -5.23
C PRO A 145 -4.20 9.25 -6.19
N ALA A 146 -5.47 9.49 -5.84
CA ALA A 146 -6.60 9.15 -6.71
C ALA A 146 -6.58 9.97 -8.01
N ILE A 147 -6.26 11.26 -7.91
CA ILE A 147 -6.08 12.14 -9.07
C ILE A 147 -4.90 11.66 -9.91
N VAL A 148 -3.75 11.44 -9.28
CA VAL A 148 -2.51 11.05 -9.95
C VAL A 148 -2.68 9.74 -10.73
N ILE A 149 -3.24 8.70 -10.11
CA ILE A 149 -3.41 7.41 -10.80
C ILE A 149 -4.44 7.49 -11.93
N ALA A 150 -5.54 8.24 -11.75
CA ALA A 150 -6.53 8.44 -12.80
C ALA A 150 -5.92 9.16 -14.01
N GLU A 151 -5.14 10.21 -13.77
CA GLU A 151 -4.44 10.95 -14.82
C GLU A 151 -3.37 10.12 -15.53
N MET A 152 -2.56 9.35 -14.79
CA MET A 152 -1.60 8.40 -15.39
C MET A 152 -2.29 7.39 -16.30
N LEU A 153 -3.46 6.90 -15.92
CA LEU A 153 -4.25 5.98 -16.73
C LEU A 153 -4.91 6.66 -17.93
N GLY A 154 -4.85 7.99 -18.02
CA GLY A 154 -5.49 8.77 -19.08
C GLY A 154 -7.01 8.87 -18.92
N ALA A 155 -7.51 8.70 -17.70
CA ALA A 155 -8.94 8.89 -17.39
C ALA A 155 -9.31 10.37 -17.36
N PRO A 156 -10.50 10.75 -17.85
CA PRO A 156 -10.98 12.12 -17.75
C PRO A 156 -11.11 12.59 -16.29
N SER A 157 -10.79 13.85 -16.04
CA SER A 157 -10.80 14.43 -14.68
C SER A 157 -12.18 14.38 -14.00
N GLN A 158 -13.25 14.36 -14.79
CA GLN A 158 -14.62 14.23 -14.30
C GLN A 158 -14.96 12.87 -13.68
N ASP A 159 -14.14 11.84 -13.96
CA ASP A 159 -14.36 10.49 -13.44
C ASP A 159 -13.63 10.24 -12.11
N ARG A 160 -12.92 11.23 -11.54
CA ARG A 160 -12.14 11.11 -10.30
C ARG A 160 -12.95 10.53 -9.14
N ASP A 161 -14.20 10.97 -8.95
CA ASP A 161 -15.05 10.48 -7.85
C ASP A 161 -15.41 8.99 -8.01
N ARG A 162 -15.53 8.51 -9.26
CA ARG A 162 -15.75 7.08 -9.54
C ARG A 162 -14.52 6.25 -9.15
N PHE A 163 -13.32 6.70 -9.56
CA PHE A 163 -12.06 6.05 -9.20
C PHE A 163 -11.87 6.00 -7.68
N LYS A 164 -12.20 7.11 -7.00
CA LYS A 164 -12.19 7.21 -5.55
C LYS A 164 -13.07 6.14 -4.92
N LYS A 165 -14.36 6.09 -5.31
CA LYS A 165 -15.31 5.12 -4.78
C LYS A 165 -14.87 3.67 -4.99
N TRP A 166 -14.44 3.32 -6.20
CA TRP A 166 -13.97 1.97 -6.52
C TRP A 166 -12.75 1.57 -5.67
N SER A 167 -11.83 2.51 -5.46
CA SER A 167 -10.64 2.28 -4.63
C SER A 167 -11.01 2.06 -3.16
N ASP A 168 -11.94 2.84 -2.62
CA ASP A 168 -12.39 2.70 -1.22
C ASP A 168 -13.04 1.35 -0.96
N ASP A 169 -13.97 0.93 -1.80
CA ASP A 169 -14.68 -0.33 -1.65
C ASP A 169 -13.71 -1.52 -1.69
N PHE A 170 -12.71 -1.44 -2.56
CA PHE A 170 -11.69 -2.48 -2.66
C PHE A 170 -10.70 -2.48 -1.48
N ALA A 171 -10.25 -1.32 -1.03
CA ALA A 171 -9.38 -1.20 0.12
C ALA A 171 -10.05 -1.69 1.40
N ALA A 172 -11.35 -1.40 1.58
CA ALA A 172 -12.13 -1.91 2.68
C ALA A 172 -12.21 -3.46 2.67
N PHE A 173 -12.36 -4.06 1.49
CA PHE A 173 -12.41 -5.52 1.33
C PHE A 173 -11.05 -6.18 1.62
N LEU A 174 -9.96 -5.73 1.00
CA LEU A 174 -8.63 -6.34 1.20
C LEU A 174 -8.05 -6.07 2.59
N GLY A 175 -8.38 -4.93 3.16
CA GLY A 175 -7.77 -4.47 4.40
C GLY A 175 -8.39 -5.07 5.66
N ASN A 176 -9.62 -5.53 5.61
CA ASN A 176 -10.33 -6.03 6.79
C ASN A 176 -11.00 -7.39 6.56
N ILE A 177 -10.21 -8.45 6.71
CA ILE A 177 -10.66 -9.85 6.62
C ILE A 177 -11.85 -10.14 7.53
N ARG A 178 -12.03 -9.38 8.63
CA ARG A 178 -13.13 -9.57 9.60
C ARG A 178 -14.45 -8.99 9.11
N ALA A 179 -14.41 -8.02 8.21
CA ALA A 179 -15.56 -7.37 7.62
C ALA A 179 -15.88 -7.89 6.20
N ILE A 180 -15.35 -9.05 5.80
CA ILE A 180 -15.57 -9.63 4.45
C ILE A 180 -17.06 -9.71 4.11
N SER A 181 -17.91 -10.15 5.04
CA SER A 181 -19.36 -10.24 4.83
C SER A 181 -20.03 -8.91 4.46
N GLU A 182 -19.44 -7.79 4.89
CA GLU A 182 -19.98 -6.44 4.67
C GLU A 182 -19.31 -5.75 3.48
N THR A 183 -18.04 -6.10 3.19
CA THR A 183 -17.20 -5.38 2.21
C THR A 183 -17.09 -6.09 0.87
N TYR A 184 -17.39 -7.40 0.80
CA TYR A 184 -17.24 -8.19 -0.42
C TYR A 184 -18.16 -7.72 -1.57
N GLU A 185 -19.46 -7.62 -1.32
CA GLU A 185 -20.43 -7.22 -2.37
C GLU A 185 -20.18 -5.80 -2.91
N PRO A 186 -19.93 -4.76 -2.07
CA PRO A 186 -19.51 -3.46 -2.56
C PRO A 186 -18.25 -3.50 -3.42
N ALA A 187 -17.22 -4.25 -2.97
CA ALA A 187 -15.97 -4.39 -3.71
C ALA A 187 -16.18 -5.09 -5.06
N LEU A 188 -16.97 -6.17 -5.09
CA LEU A 188 -17.30 -6.89 -6.32
C LEU A 188 -17.99 -5.98 -7.34
N LYS A 189 -18.98 -5.20 -6.89
CA LYS A 189 -19.67 -4.22 -7.73
C LYS A 189 -18.71 -3.17 -8.28
N SER A 190 -17.87 -2.61 -7.44
CA SER A 190 -16.87 -1.60 -7.82
C SER A 190 -15.83 -2.15 -8.80
N VAL A 191 -15.35 -3.39 -8.61
CA VAL A 191 -14.46 -4.06 -9.57
C VAL A 191 -15.15 -4.27 -10.92
N SER A 192 -16.43 -4.67 -10.93
CA SER A 192 -17.19 -4.88 -12.16
C SER A 192 -17.37 -3.57 -12.95
N GLU A 193 -17.81 -2.51 -12.26
CA GLU A 193 -17.97 -1.19 -12.86
C GLU A 193 -16.64 -0.63 -13.42
N LEU A 194 -15.54 -0.86 -12.69
CA LEU A 194 -14.21 -0.45 -13.14
C LEU A 194 -13.77 -1.22 -14.38
N ILE A 195 -13.99 -2.55 -14.43
CA ILE A 195 -13.61 -3.36 -15.60
C ILE A 195 -14.39 -2.91 -16.84
N GLU A 196 -15.71 -2.67 -16.74
CA GLU A 196 -16.51 -2.14 -17.84
C GLU A 196 -15.95 -0.79 -18.33
N TYR A 197 -15.61 0.10 -17.42
CA TYR A 197 -14.98 1.39 -17.76
C TYR A 197 -13.63 1.20 -18.47
N LEU A 198 -12.79 0.28 -17.97
CA LEU A 198 -11.48 -0.02 -18.56
C LEU A 198 -11.60 -0.65 -19.94
N GLN A 199 -12.61 -1.48 -20.21
CA GLN A 199 -12.87 -2.08 -21.53
C GLN A 199 -13.05 -1.00 -22.58
N ASP A 200 -13.89 0.00 -22.29
CA ASP A 200 -14.14 1.12 -23.20
C ASP A 200 -12.87 1.96 -23.41
N LEU A 201 -12.14 2.24 -22.34
CA LEU A 201 -10.95 3.07 -22.40
C LEU A 201 -9.80 2.39 -23.16
N VAL A 202 -9.57 1.10 -22.92
CA VAL A 202 -8.58 0.27 -23.64
C VAL A 202 -8.93 0.18 -25.12
N ALA A 203 -10.21 -0.05 -25.46
CA ALA A 203 -10.68 -0.09 -26.85
C ALA A 203 -10.42 1.23 -27.59
N GLN A 204 -10.62 2.37 -26.92
CA GLN A 204 -10.29 3.69 -27.47
C GLN A 204 -8.77 3.85 -27.67
N ARG A 205 -7.94 3.47 -26.68
CA ARG A 205 -6.47 3.61 -26.73
C ARG A 205 -5.82 2.71 -27.76
N ARG A 206 -6.33 1.54 -28.02
CA ARG A 206 -5.87 0.69 -29.12
C ARG A 206 -6.08 1.30 -30.50
N LYS A 207 -7.22 2.02 -30.67
CA LYS A 207 -7.51 2.74 -31.93
C LYS A 207 -6.69 4.02 -32.06
N GLN A 208 -6.52 4.72 -30.96
CA GLN A 208 -5.84 6.00 -30.89
C GLN A 208 -4.97 6.06 -29.62
N PRO A 209 -3.73 5.54 -29.67
CA PRO A 209 -2.81 5.59 -28.52
C PRO A 209 -2.53 7.03 -28.09
N LYS A 210 -2.38 7.21 -26.76
CA LYS A 210 -2.00 8.47 -26.14
C LYS A 210 -0.75 8.26 -25.28
N ASP A 211 -0.18 9.35 -24.78
CA ASP A 211 0.90 9.30 -23.78
C ASP A 211 0.30 9.06 -22.40
N ASP A 212 -0.26 7.85 -22.19
CA ASP A 212 -0.85 7.41 -20.94
C ASP A 212 -0.52 5.94 -20.64
N LEU A 213 -0.69 5.55 -19.38
CA LEU A 213 -0.31 4.24 -18.88
C LEU A 213 -1.15 3.11 -19.52
N ILE A 214 -2.44 3.37 -19.83
CA ILE A 214 -3.28 2.37 -20.49
C ILE A 214 -2.77 2.09 -21.90
N SER A 215 -2.39 3.12 -22.66
CA SER A 215 -1.77 2.94 -23.99
C SER A 215 -0.46 2.15 -23.89
N ALA A 216 0.38 2.50 -22.91
CA ALA A 216 1.65 1.82 -22.69
C ALA A 216 1.47 0.35 -22.30
N LEU A 217 0.52 0.02 -21.40
CA LEU A 217 0.21 -1.35 -21.02
C LEU A 217 -0.42 -2.15 -22.15
N ALA A 218 -1.38 -1.55 -22.89
CA ALA A 218 -2.06 -2.22 -24.00
C ALA A 218 -1.14 -2.55 -25.18
N LEU A 219 -0.02 -1.82 -25.32
CA LEU A 219 0.99 -2.01 -26.36
C LEU A 219 2.28 -2.69 -25.82
N ALA A 220 2.33 -2.99 -24.52
CA ALA A 220 3.51 -3.62 -23.94
C ALA A 220 3.76 -5.01 -24.55
N GLU A 221 4.98 -5.24 -25.00
CA GLU A 221 5.45 -6.51 -25.53
C GLU A 221 6.83 -6.83 -24.97
N ASP A 222 7.04 -8.09 -24.60
CA ASP A 222 8.33 -8.59 -24.17
C ASP A 222 8.57 -9.99 -24.73
N ASN A 223 9.54 -10.14 -25.63
CA ASN A 223 9.90 -11.40 -26.30
C ASN A 223 8.70 -12.11 -26.96
N GLY A 224 7.82 -11.36 -27.62
CA GLY A 224 6.60 -11.88 -28.26
C GLY A 224 5.44 -12.11 -27.30
N SER A 225 5.59 -11.82 -26.02
CA SER A 225 4.55 -11.91 -25.02
C SER A 225 3.86 -10.57 -24.80
N THR A 226 2.54 -10.57 -24.69
CA THR A 226 1.69 -9.42 -24.40
C THR A 226 0.74 -9.75 -23.27
N PHE A 227 0.06 -8.74 -22.70
CA PHE A 227 -1.06 -9.00 -21.79
C PHE A 227 -2.25 -9.59 -22.55
N THR A 228 -2.90 -10.59 -21.98
CA THR A 228 -4.28 -10.92 -22.35
C THR A 228 -5.21 -9.80 -21.90
N GLU A 229 -6.45 -9.80 -22.41
CA GLU A 229 -7.47 -8.82 -21.98
C GLU A 229 -7.68 -8.83 -20.45
N GLU A 230 -7.86 -10.04 -19.89
CA GLU A 230 -8.07 -10.22 -18.45
C GLU A 230 -6.87 -9.75 -17.62
N GLU A 231 -5.65 -10.06 -18.05
CA GLU A 231 -4.42 -9.62 -17.38
C GLU A 231 -4.25 -8.11 -17.44
N LEU A 232 -4.59 -7.48 -18.57
CA LEU A 232 -4.52 -6.04 -18.72
C LEU A 232 -5.48 -5.34 -17.77
N TYR A 233 -6.74 -5.79 -17.70
CA TYR A 233 -7.72 -5.22 -16.78
C TYR A 233 -7.32 -5.48 -15.33
N SER A 234 -6.87 -6.69 -15.00
CA SER A 234 -6.38 -7.03 -13.64
C SER A 234 -5.19 -6.18 -13.23
N MET A 235 -4.28 -5.87 -14.16
CA MET A 235 -3.16 -4.96 -13.91
C MET A 235 -3.63 -3.53 -13.66
N CYS A 236 -4.55 -2.99 -14.46
CA CYS A 236 -5.10 -1.65 -14.25
C CYS A 236 -5.85 -1.56 -12.90
N VAL A 237 -6.66 -2.57 -12.58
CA VAL A 237 -7.35 -2.69 -11.29
C VAL A 237 -6.34 -2.69 -10.14
N LEU A 238 -5.28 -3.50 -10.23
CA LEU A 238 -4.21 -3.56 -9.23
C LEU A 238 -3.53 -2.20 -9.03
N LEU A 239 -3.19 -1.50 -10.11
CA LEU A 239 -2.50 -0.20 -10.03
C LEU A 239 -3.36 0.88 -9.35
N ILE A 240 -4.66 0.91 -9.65
CA ILE A 240 -5.59 1.86 -9.02
C ILE A 240 -5.65 1.63 -7.52
N PHE A 241 -5.84 0.39 -7.09
CA PHE A 241 -6.03 0.10 -5.66
C PHE A 241 -4.74 0.18 -4.86
N ALA A 242 -3.64 -0.39 -5.40
CA ALA A 242 -2.36 -0.40 -4.71
C ALA A 242 -1.75 1.01 -4.58
N GLY A 243 -2.02 1.89 -5.54
CA GLY A 243 -1.46 3.25 -5.57
C GLY A 243 -2.20 4.23 -4.65
N HIS A 244 -3.50 4.07 -4.43
CA HIS A 244 -4.31 5.05 -3.71
C HIS A 244 -4.16 4.94 -2.20
N GLU A 245 -4.67 3.88 -1.57
CA GLU A 245 -4.75 3.75 -0.10
C GLU A 245 -3.37 3.80 0.57
N THR A 246 -2.37 3.18 -0.02
CA THR A 246 -1.02 3.13 0.56
C THR A 246 -0.36 4.50 0.57
N THR A 247 -0.53 5.29 -0.49
CA THR A 247 0.05 6.64 -0.58
C THR A 247 -0.73 7.64 0.28
N THR A 248 -2.06 7.51 0.36
CA THR A 248 -2.88 8.24 1.33
C THR A 248 -2.33 8.06 2.75
N ASN A 249 -2.11 6.82 3.15
CA ASN A 249 -1.61 6.50 4.47
C ASN A 249 -0.15 6.95 4.67
N LEU A 250 0.70 6.90 3.63
CA LEU A 250 2.07 7.42 3.70
C LEU A 250 2.10 8.92 4.01
N ILE A 251 1.27 9.71 3.33
CA ILE A 251 1.21 11.16 3.54
C ILE A 251 0.65 11.48 4.93
N GLY A 252 -0.47 10.85 5.31
CA GLY A 252 -1.11 11.08 6.60
C GLY A 252 -0.22 10.67 7.79
N ASN A 253 0.32 9.45 7.77
CA ASN A 253 1.21 8.96 8.80
C ASN A 253 2.51 9.78 8.87
N GLY A 254 3.02 10.19 7.71
CA GLY A 254 4.24 11.00 7.62
C GLY A 254 4.09 12.38 8.26
N ILE A 255 2.99 13.07 7.96
CA ILE A 255 2.71 14.38 8.58
C ILE A 255 2.47 14.22 10.09
N LEU A 256 1.71 13.19 10.51
CA LEU A 256 1.53 12.92 11.94
C LEU A 256 2.87 12.59 12.64
N ALA A 257 3.72 11.79 12.00
CA ALA A 257 5.03 11.46 12.55
C ALA A 257 5.90 12.71 12.74
N LEU A 258 5.90 13.64 11.77
CA LEU A 258 6.61 14.92 11.89
C LEU A 258 6.01 15.82 12.97
N LEU A 259 4.69 15.89 13.09
CA LEU A 259 4.01 16.66 14.15
C LEU A 259 4.34 16.12 15.56
N ASN A 260 4.50 14.80 15.70
CA ASN A 260 4.89 14.16 16.95
C ASN A 260 6.41 14.22 17.21
N ASN A 261 7.22 14.61 16.22
CA ASN A 261 8.69 14.79 16.33
C ASN A 261 9.07 16.18 15.82
N PRO A 262 8.75 17.25 16.57
CA PRO A 262 8.91 18.64 16.11
C PRO A 262 10.35 19.03 15.80
N ASP A 263 11.34 18.39 16.45
CA ASP A 263 12.77 18.57 16.14
C ASP A 263 13.13 18.05 14.74
N GLN A 264 12.47 16.98 14.27
CA GLN A 264 12.67 16.44 12.93
C GLN A 264 11.95 17.29 11.88
N MET A 265 10.76 17.79 12.21
CA MET A 265 10.04 18.73 11.34
C MET A 265 10.85 20.03 11.16
N GLU A 266 11.44 20.55 12.22
CA GLU A 266 12.26 21.76 12.15
C GLU A 266 13.53 21.56 11.32
N LYS A 267 14.21 20.39 11.45
CA LYS A 267 15.34 20.05 10.58
C LYS A 267 14.93 20.03 9.10
N LEU A 268 13.75 19.46 8.78
CA LEU A 268 13.25 19.43 7.40
C LEU A 268 12.95 20.84 6.87
N ARG A 269 12.46 21.74 7.71
CA ARG A 269 12.25 23.16 7.35
C ARG A 269 13.56 23.88 7.06
N GLN A 270 14.57 23.63 7.90
CA GLN A 270 15.90 24.27 7.76
C GLN A 270 16.67 23.72 6.56
N ASP A 271 16.50 22.45 6.26
CA ASP A 271 17.11 21.78 5.10
C ASP A 271 16.08 20.96 4.31
N PRO A 272 15.37 21.58 3.35
CA PRO A 272 14.41 20.87 2.50
C PRO A 272 14.99 19.74 1.67
N SER A 273 16.31 19.66 1.48
CA SER A 273 16.95 18.55 0.77
C SER A 273 16.82 17.21 1.50
N LEU A 274 16.55 17.24 2.81
CA LEU A 274 16.28 16.06 3.63
C LEU A 274 14.95 15.37 3.32
N ILE A 275 14.10 15.94 2.47
CA ILE A 275 12.79 15.33 2.15
C ILE A 275 12.92 13.90 1.60
N GLU A 276 13.98 13.61 0.87
CA GLU A 276 14.21 12.26 0.35
C GLU A 276 14.43 11.24 1.45
N SER A 277 15.35 11.53 2.36
CA SER A 277 15.62 10.67 3.52
C SER A 277 14.47 10.67 4.53
N ALA A 278 13.75 11.79 4.66
CA ALA A 278 12.58 11.89 5.53
C ALA A 278 11.47 10.92 5.07
N VAL A 279 11.18 10.81 3.78
CA VAL A 279 10.17 9.88 3.25
C VAL A 279 10.60 8.42 3.49
N GLU A 280 11.88 8.07 3.26
CA GLU A 280 12.37 6.71 3.58
C GLU A 280 12.24 6.41 5.09
N GLU A 281 12.60 7.37 5.95
CA GLU A 281 12.47 7.21 7.39
C GLU A 281 10.99 7.11 7.83
N ILE A 282 10.08 7.86 7.23
CA ILE A 282 8.63 7.76 7.48
C ILE A 282 8.14 6.33 7.14
N ILE A 283 8.53 5.80 5.98
CA ILE A 283 8.14 4.45 5.56
C ILE A 283 8.71 3.38 6.52
N ARG A 284 9.91 3.59 7.04
CA ARG A 284 10.48 2.73 8.09
C ARG A 284 9.73 2.90 9.41
N TYR A 285 9.56 4.14 9.86
CA TYR A 285 9.09 4.49 11.19
C TYR A 285 7.60 4.20 11.40
N ASP A 286 6.74 4.64 10.51
CA ASP A 286 5.28 4.39 10.56
C ASP A 286 4.68 4.13 9.17
N GLY A 287 5.26 3.15 8.48
CA GLY A 287 4.89 2.79 7.11
C GLY A 287 3.45 2.31 6.98
N PRO A 288 2.81 2.60 5.84
CA PRO A 288 1.40 2.25 5.61
C PRO A 288 1.15 0.74 5.55
N VAL A 289 2.09 -0.06 5.01
CA VAL A 289 1.92 -1.51 4.89
C VAL A 289 2.56 -2.20 6.09
N GLN A 290 1.74 -2.72 6.99
CA GLN A 290 2.17 -3.35 8.23
C GLN A 290 2.50 -4.83 8.08
N SER A 291 1.85 -5.53 7.13
CA SER A 291 2.10 -6.94 6.91
C SER A 291 1.81 -7.39 5.47
N THR A 292 2.43 -8.48 5.08
CA THR A 292 2.10 -9.26 3.88
C THR A 292 2.10 -10.74 4.23
N SER A 293 1.72 -11.62 3.31
CA SER A 293 1.70 -13.06 3.58
C SER A 293 2.27 -13.88 2.44
N ARG A 294 2.63 -15.13 2.78
CA ARG A 294 3.11 -16.17 1.86
C ARG A 294 2.47 -17.50 2.22
N ILE A 295 2.52 -18.44 1.29
CA ILE A 295 2.14 -19.84 1.50
C ILE A 295 3.38 -20.71 1.31
N ALA A 296 3.66 -21.62 2.23
CA ALA A 296 4.76 -22.58 2.09
C ALA A 296 4.44 -23.63 1.01
N LEU A 297 5.27 -23.74 -0.04
CA LEU A 297 5.12 -24.70 -1.13
C LEU A 297 5.61 -26.11 -0.75
N GLU A 298 6.49 -26.19 0.23
CA GLU A 298 7.08 -27.40 0.79
C GLU A 298 7.34 -27.21 2.28
N PRO A 299 7.61 -28.29 3.04
CA PRO A 299 8.05 -28.16 4.42
C PRO A 299 9.37 -27.40 4.50
N LEU A 300 9.47 -26.43 5.42
CA LEU A 300 10.68 -25.65 5.61
C LEU A 300 10.85 -25.25 7.09
N GLU A 301 12.06 -24.85 7.44
CA GLU A 301 12.36 -24.35 8.77
C GLU A 301 12.60 -22.85 8.75
N ILE A 302 11.94 -22.11 9.67
CA ILE A 302 12.18 -20.68 9.89
C ILE A 302 12.33 -20.44 11.39
N GLY A 303 13.48 -19.86 11.79
CA GLY A 303 13.73 -19.53 13.19
C GLY A 303 13.65 -20.73 14.14
N GLY A 304 14.05 -21.92 13.69
CA GLY A 304 14.01 -23.16 14.48
C GLY A 304 12.63 -23.82 14.55
N ASN A 305 11.63 -23.30 13.83
CA ASN A 305 10.28 -23.86 13.76
C ASN A 305 10.05 -24.58 12.43
N GLN A 306 9.52 -25.80 12.50
CA GLN A 306 9.11 -26.56 11.32
C GLN A 306 7.75 -26.03 10.82
N ILE A 307 7.71 -25.61 9.56
CA ILE A 307 6.55 -25.05 8.89
C ILE A 307 6.12 -26.05 7.82
N GLU A 308 4.90 -26.55 7.94
CA GLU A 308 4.35 -27.53 7.02
C GLU A 308 4.00 -26.90 5.65
N LYS A 309 4.02 -27.73 4.60
CA LYS A 309 3.50 -27.35 3.29
C LYS A 309 2.05 -26.87 3.39
N GLY A 310 1.75 -25.79 2.68
CA GLY A 310 0.42 -25.15 2.66
C GLY A 310 0.16 -24.22 3.84
N ALA A 311 1.09 -24.12 4.81
CA ALA A 311 0.95 -23.21 5.92
C ALA A 311 1.03 -21.74 5.45
N GLN A 312 0.15 -20.90 5.97
CA GLN A 312 0.20 -19.47 5.77
C GLN A 312 1.25 -18.84 6.70
N ILE A 313 2.01 -17.90 6.16
CA ILE A 313 3.07 -17.18 6.87
C ILE A 313 2.80 -15.68 6.72
N SER A 314 2.58 -15.00 7.83
CA SER A 314 2.43 -13.55 7.92
C SER A 314 3.77 -12.90 8.21
N LEU A 315 4.20 -12.00 7.34
CA LEU A 315 5.43 -11.23 7.43
C LEU A 315 5.09 -9.85 7.97
N THR A 316 5.40 -9.56 9.24
CA THR A 316 5.06 -8.30 9.90
C THR A 316 6.09 -7.23 9.56
N LEU A 317 5.90 -6.54 8.42
CA LEU A 317 6.85 -5.55 7.89
C LEU A 317 7.07 -4.38 8.86
N GLY A 318 6.01 -3.93 9.54
CA GLY A 318 6.10 -2.89 10.56
C GLY A 318 7.00 -3.30 11.73
N ALA A 319 6.98 -4.58 12.14
CA ALA A 319 7.89 -5.10 13.16
C ALA A 319 9.33 -5.14 12.66
N ALA A 320 9.56 -5.62 11.43
CA ALA A 320 10.89 -5.67 10.82
C ALA A 320 11.52 -4.27 10.71
N ASN A 321 10.75 -3.26 10.33
CA ASN A 321 11.21 -1.88 10.19
C ASN A 321 11.56 -1.21 11.54
N ARG A 322 11.16 -1.81 12.64
CA ARG A 322 11.51 -1.41 14.03
C ARG A 322 12.36 -2.44 14.75
N ASP A 323 13.08 -3.29 14.01
CA ASP A 323 13.98 -4.29 14.59
C ASP A 323 15.30 -3.63 15.03
N PRO A 324 15.67 -3.69 16.33
CA PRO A 324 16.92 -3.09 16.84
C PRO A 324 18.17 -3.75 16.29
N ASP A 325 18.11 -5.03 15.87
CA ASP A 325 19.24 -5.71 15.25
C ASP A 325 19.57 -5.16 13.85
N GLN A 326 18.59 -4.53 13.20
CA GLN A 326 18.75 -3.89 11.89
C GLN A 326 18.89 -2.37 11.98
N PHE A 327 18.14 -1.73 12.87
CA PHE A 327 18.05 -0.27 12.98
C PHE A 327 18.40 0.17 14.42
N PRO A 328 19.57 0.78 14.65
CA PRO A 328 19.88 1.38 15.96
C PRO A 328 18.81 2.40 16.36
N ASP A 329 18.39 2.38 17.62
CA ASP A 329 17.32 3.22 18.16
C ASP A 329 16.06 3.21 17.25
N PRO A 330 15.43 2.03 17.01
CA PRO A 330 14.42 1.87 15.96
C PRO A 330 13.16 2.68 16.22
N ASP A 331 12.87 3.01 17.48
CA ASP A 331 11.69 3.77 17.89
C ASP A 331 11.90 5.29 17.87
N ARG A 332 13.12 5.73 17.60
CA ARG A 332 13.43 7.14 17.35
C ARG A 332 13.29 7.43 15.87
N MET A 333 12.48 8.43 15.53
CA MET A 333 12.44 9.01 14.19
C MET A 333 13.70 9.86 13.96
N ASP A 334 14.41 9.61 12.87
CA ASP A 334 15.59 10.39 12.48
C ASP A 334 15.65 10.53 10.96
N ILE A 335 15.22 11.68 10.45
CA ILE A 335 15.18 11.95 9.00
C ILE A 335 16.57 12.09 8.36
N THR A 336 17.64 12.08 9.17
CA THR A 336 19.03 12.10 8.70
C THR A 336 19.68 10.71 8.68
N ARG A 337 18.91 9.67 9.02
CA ARG A 337 19.37 8.29 9.02
C ARG A 337 19.87 7.89 7.63
N LYS A 338 21.05 7.29 7.57
CA LYS A 338 21.66 6.77 6.34
C LYS A 338 21.39 5.28 6.18
N ASP A 339 21.44 4.79 4.94
CA ASP A 339 21.28 3.36 4.60
C ASP A 339 19.99 2.73 5.16
N ILE A 340 18.87 3.40 4.98
CA ILE A 340 17.56 2.92 5.45
C ILE A 340 17.09 1.77 4.55
N ARG A 341 17.52 0.54 4.90
CA ARG A 341 17.13 -0.68 4.18
C ARG A 341 15.82 -1.25 4.72
N HIS A 342 14.78 -0.42 4.76
CA HIS A 342 13.48 -0.86 5.22
C HIS A 342 12.82 -1.84 4.24
N VAL A 343 11.89 -2.65 4.75
CA VAL A 343 11.08 -3.58 3.94
C VAL A 343 9.64 -3.07 3.69
N GLY A 344 9.39 -1.78 3.86
CA GLY A 344 8.06 -1.18 3.68
C GLY A 344 7.51 -1.28 2.24
N PHE A 345 8.38 -1.42 1.24
CA PHE A 345 8.03 -1.73 -0.14
C PHE A 345 8.17 -3.22 -0.48
N GLY A 346 8.31 -4.10 0.50
CA GLY A 346 8.67 -5.49 0.28
C GLY A 346 10.11 -5.67 -0.18
N PHE A 347 10.41 -6.86 -0.69
CA PHE A 347 11.69 -7.21 -1.29
C PHE A 347 11.53 -8.34 -2.32
N GLY A 348 12.63 -8.65 -3.09
CA GLY A 348 12.62 -9.73 -4.08
C GLY A 348 11.79 -9.41 -5.30
N ILE A 349 11.24 -10.45 -5.93
CA ILE A 349 10.48 -10.34 -7.19
C ILE A 349 9.21 -9.47 -7.04
N HIS A 350 8.60 -9.47 -5.85
CA HIS A 350 7.43 -8.66 -5.51
C HIS A 350 7.76 -7.28 -4.93
N PHE A 351 8.99 -6.78 -5.06
CA PHE A 351 9.28 -5.39 -4.69
C PHE A 351 8.30 -4.43 -5.36
N CYS A 352 7.79 -3.45 -4.62
CA CYS A 352 6.70 -2.57 -5.04
C CYS A 352 6.98 -1.93 -6.41
N LEU A 353 6.09 -2.16 -7.40
CA LEU A 353 6.18 -1.56 -8.73
C LEU A 353 6.07 -0.04 -8.66
N GLY A 354 5.13 0.48 -7.84
CA GLY A 354 4.85 1.90 -7.67
C GLY A 354 5.78 2.63 -6.70
N SER A 355 6.88 2.01 -6.23
CA SER A 355 7.72 2.60 -5.18
C SER A 355 8.33 3.96 -5.54
N ALA A 356 8.64 4.20 -6.82
CA ALA A 356 9.14 5.49 -7.29
C ALA A 356 8.06 6.57 -7.25
N LEU A 357 6.82 6.22 -7.66
CA LEU A 357 5.67 7.12 -7.62
C LEU A 357 5.28 7.48 -6.19
N ALA A 358 5.14 6.48 -5.30
CA ALA A 358 4.80 6.71 -3.90
C ALA A 358 5.82 7.62 -3.18
N ARG A 359 7.12 7.44 -3.47
CA ARG A 359 8.17 8.34 -2.98
C ARG A 359 8.00 9.76 -3.51
N MET A 360 7.72 9.90 -4.79
CA MET A 360 7.52 11.21 -5.40
C MET A 360 6.32 11.93 -4.80
N GLU A 361 5.18 11.27 -4.71
CA GLU A 361 3.98 11.84 -4.10
C GLU A 361 4.22 12.21 -2.64
N GLY A 362 4.84 11.31 -1.85
CA GLY A 362 5.21 11.58 -0.47
C GLY A 362 6.12 12.79 -0.31
N ARG A 363 7.17 12.90 -1.15
CA ARG A 363 8.12 14.03 -1.12
C ARG A 363 7.43 15.34 -1.47
N LEU A 364 6.65 15.37 -2.53
CA LEU A 364 5.97 16.58 -2.99
C LEU A 364 4.87 17.01 -2.01
N ALA A 365 4.03 16.08 -1.54
CA ALA A 365 2.95 16.42 -0.62
C ALA A 365 3.48 16.85 0.76
N ILE A 366 4.33 16.03 1.38
CA ILE A 366 4.84 16.30 2.74
C ILE A 366 5.77 17.53 2.70
N GLY A 367 6.67 17.60 1.72
CA GLY A 367 7.60 18.74 1.58
C GLY A 367 6.85 20.06 1.43
N THR A 368 5.85 20.13 0.55
CA THR A 368 5.07 21.36 0.32
C THR A 368 4.23 21.75 1.54
N VAL A 369 3.65 20.78 2.27
CA VAL A 369 2.93 21.08 3.52
C VAL A 369 3.88 21.67 4.56
N VAL A 370 5.05 21.07 4.77
CA VAL A 370 6.04 21.55 5.76
C VAL A 370 6.58 22.94 5.40
N GLU A 371 6.79 23.22 4.11
CA GLU A 371 7.26 24.50 3.60
C GLU A 371 6.19 25.60 3.73
N ARG A 372 4.96 25.33 3.30
CA ARG A 372 3.89 26.33 3.20
C ARG A 372 3.15 26.59 4.50
N MET A 373 3.24 25.66 5.48
CA MET A 373 2.50 25.72 6.75
C MET A 373 3.47 25.68 7.94
N PRO A 374 4.22 26.77 8.20
CA PRO A 374 5.23 26.79 9.25
C PRO A 374 4.64 26.61 10.66
N ASP A 375 3.39 27.02 10.88
CA ASP A 375 2.69 26.93 12.18
C ASP A 375 1.79 25.68 12.28
N LEU A 376 2.03 24.67 11.42
CA LEU A 376 1.23 23.44 11.38
C LEU A 376 1.21 22.74 12.75
N ARG A 377 0.01 22.50 13.26
CA ARG A 377 -0.23 21.83 14.55
C ARG A 377 -1.50 21.00 14.54
N LEU A 378 -1.55 19.98 15.38
CA LEU A 378 -2.76 19.17 15.57
C LEU A 378 -3.89 20.03 16.19
N GLN A 379 -5.12 19.86 15.67
CA GLN A 379 -6.33 20.41 16.31
C GLN A 379 -6.90 19.48 17.38
N SER A 380 -6.59 18.19 17.32
CA SER A 380 -7.04 17.19 18.28
C SER A 380 -5.97 16.13 18.46
N THR A 381 -5.83 15.61 19.67
CA THR A 381 -5.02 14.42 19.99
C THR A 381 -5.87 13.14 19.93
N ASP A 382 -7.18 13.26 19.88
CA ASP A 382 -8.14 12.15 19.74
C ASP A 382 -8.22 11.72 18.25
N LEU A 383 -7.18 10.99 17.80
CA LEU A 383 -7.09 10.54 16.42
C LEU A 383 -7.69 9.15 16.27
N VAL A 384 -8.49 8.98 15.22
CA VAL A 384 -9.13 7.68 14.89
C VAL A 384 -8.32 6.99 13.80
N TRP A 385 -7.84 5.78 14.11
CA TRP A 385 -7.17 4.91 13.18
C TRP A 385 -8.14 3.94 12.51
N ARG A 386 -7.88 3.60 11.26
CA ARG A 386 -8.64 2.58 10.53
C ARG A 386 -8.43 1.20 11.19
N ASP A 387 -9.49 0.44 11.37
CA ASP A 387 -9.41 -0.96 11.87
C ASP A 387 -8.95 -1.89 10.73
N ASN A 388 -7.70 -1.69 10.32
CA ASN A 388 -7.07 -2.44 9.24
C ASN A 388 -5.68 -2.90 9.69
N PRO A 389 -5.48 -4.21 9.98
CA PRO A 389 -4.19 -4.73 10.46
C PRO A 389 -3.12 -4.84 9.36
N ILE A 390 -3.50 -4.69 8.09
CA ILE A 390 -2.58 -4.78 6.95
C ILE A 390 -2.15 -3.40 6.51
N LEU A 391 -3.10 -2.45 6.41
CA LEU A 391 -2.87 -1.08 5.96
C LEU A 391 -3.13 -0.11 7.10
N ARG A 392 -2.05 0.46 7.65
CA ARG A 392 -2.10 1.41 8.77
C ARG A 392 -2.31 2.82 8.25
N GLY A 393 -3.39 3.45 8.69
CA GLY A 393 -3.72 4.82 8.34
C GLY A 393 -4.78 5.43 9.23
N LEU A 394 -4.85 6.76 9.19
CA LEU A 394 -5.83 7.55 9.92
C LEU A 394 -7.15 7.67 9.15
N VAL A 395 -8.25 7.82 9.88
CA VAL A 395 -9.56 8.18 9.32
C VAL A 395 -9.58 9.67 8.99
N ALA A 396 -9.00 10.49 9.88
CA ALA A 396 -8.90 11.94 9.75
C ALA A 396 -7.65 12.45 10.48
N LEU A 397 -7.06 13.54 10.01
CA LEU A 397 -5.94 14.24 10.65
C LEU A 397 -6.19 15.76 10.60
N PRO A 398 -7.05 16.29 11.50
CA PRO A 398 -7.36 17.72 11.53
C PRO A 398 -6.18 18.53 12.06
N VAL A 399 -5.77 19.53 11.29
CA VAL A 399 -4.66 20.44 11.60
C VAL A 399 -5.07 21.91 11.45
N ALA A 400 -4.34 22.79 12.14
CA ALA A 400 -4.39 24.23 11.94
C ALA A 400 -2.98 24.77 11.62
N PHE A 401 -2.91 25.92 10.96
CA PHE A 401 -1.66 26.57 10.54
C PHE A 401 -1.84 28.06 10.38
#